data_7435a5ccd3236bb70e1252956a28d5a8
#
_entry.id   7435a5ccd3236bb70e1252956a28d5a8
#
_cell.length_a   1.000
_cell.length_b   1.000
_cell.length_c   1.000
_cell.angle_alpha   90.00
_cell.angle_beta   90.00
_cell.angle_gamma   90.00
#
_symmetry.space_group_name_H-M   'P 1'
#
loop_
_entity.id
_entity.type
_entity.pdbx_description
1 polymer ?
#
loop_
_entity_poly.entity_id
_entity_poly.type
_entity_poly.pdbx_seq_one_letter_code
_entity_poly.pdbx_strand_id
1 'polypeptide(L)'
;MRSKKDTNWTLVPGSARDIAAVRERCRQLVRRRAMLSAGVAAVPIPGLDVVSDLRLFALLIDDINQEFGLSEQQIDRLQPKFRLIAYEAAIGVGGMLIGKLVTREVVLQLLRKTGFKAAARQAGKLVPLAGQLASASIGFFAFRQIGYQHVEACARVAQELVTAGVHRPAYS
;
A
#
# COMPACT_ATOMS: atom_id res chain seq x y z
N MET A 1 -5.76 -12.57 25.92
CA MET A 1 -6.79 -11.71 25.32
C MET A 1 -6.27 -10.27 25.27
N ARG A 2 -5.58 -9.89 24.21
CA ARG A 2 -5.06 -8.51 24.04
C ARG A 2 -6.23 -7.62 23.67
N SER A 3 -6.54 -6.68 24.55
CA SER A 3 -7.60 -5.68 24.37
C SER A 3 -7.38 -4.91 23.09
N LYS A 4 -8.38 -4.87 22.23
CA LYS A 4 -8.45 -4.12 20.96
C LYS A 4 -8.52 -2.59 21.17
N LYS A 5 -8.27 -2.11 22.39
CA LYS A 5 -8.47 -0.70 22.78
C LYS A 5 -7.22 0.18 22.74
N ASP A 6 -6.04 -0.41 22.58
CA ASP A 6 -4.80 0.35 22.49
C ASP A 6 -4.31 0.44 21.03
N THR A 7 -5.21 0.72 20.13
CA THR A 7 -4.82 1.23 18.82
C THR A 7 -4.36 2.66 19.07
N ASN A 8 -3.10 2.78 19.38
CA ASN A 8 -2.42 4.06 19.51
C ASN A 8 -2.49 4.73 18.13
N TRP A 9 -3.47 5.61 17.98
CA TRP A 9 -3.79 6.32 16.75
C TRP A 9 -2.71 7.35 16.36
N THR A 10 -1.70 7.40 17.17
CA THR A 10 -0.52 8.12 16.85
C THR A 10 0.27 7.21 15.97
N LEU A 11 0.55 7.42 14.70
CA LEU A 11 1.91 7.76 14.81
C LEU A 11 2.59 7.41 13.53
N VAL A 12 2.67 8.43 12.79
CA VAL A 12 3.89 8.63 11.99
C VAL A 12 5.07 8.20 12.86
N PRO A 13 5.94 7.29 12.40
CA PRO A 13 7.12 6.87 13.15
C PRO A 13 7.97 8.05 13.61
N GLY A 14 8.47 8.00 14.85
CA GLY A 14 9.09 9.15 15.52
C GLY A 14 10.52 9.49 15.07
N SER A 15 11.17 8.56 14.39
CA SER A 15 12.57 8.70 13.98
C SER A 15 12.86 7.99 12.66
N ALA A 16 14.00 8.30 12.03
CA ALA A 16 14.45 7.59 10.84
C ALA A 16 14.65 6.09 11.10
N ARG A 17 15.04 5.70 12.31
CA ARG A 17 15.18 4.29 12.73
C ARG A 17 13.82 3.60 12.80
N ASP A 18 12.82 4.27 13.34
CA ASP A 18 11.45 3.72 13.41
C ASP A 18 10.84 3.61 12.02
N ILE A 19 11.07 4.60 11.14
CA ILE A 19 10.66 4.54 9.74
C ILE A 19 11.29 3.33 9.05
N ALA A 20 12.58 3.08 9.25
CA ALA A 20 13.24 1.92 8.66
C ALA A 20 12.66 0.59 9.18
N ALA A 21 12.33 0.50 10.46
CA ALA A 21 11.71 -0.68 11.06
C ALA A 21 10.29 -0.92 10.51
N VAL A 22 9.46 0.14 10.40
CA VAL A 22 8.12 0.06 9.79
C VAL A 22 8.22 -0.35 8.32
N ARG A 23 9.13 0.28 7.57
CA ARG A 23 9.38 -0.04 6.17
C ARG A 23 9.69 -1.52 5.95
N GLU A 24 10.56 -2.11 6.77
CA GLU A 24 10.91 -3.53 6.65
C GLU A 24 9.70 -4.43 6.99
N ARG A 25 8.95 -4.13 8.04
CA ARG A 25 7.71 -4.86 8.37
C ARG A 25 6.71 -4.82 7.21
N CYS A 26 6.49 -3.65 6.62
CA CYS A 26 5.59 -3.49 5.49
C CYS A 26 6.08 -4.24 4.24
N ARG A 27 7.40 -4.27 3.97
CA ARG A 27 7.97 -5.08 2.88
C ARG A 27 7.73 -6.58 3.09
N GLN A 28 7.85 -7.06 4.32
CA GLN A 28 7.53 -8.44 4.66
C GLN A 28 6.03 -8.73 4.50
N LEU A 29 5.16 -7.78 4.89
CA LEU A 29 3.71 -7.88 4.69
C LEU A 29 3.36 -7.99 3.20
N VAL A 30 3.92 -7.13 2.36
CA VAL A 30 3.76 -7.20 0.89
C VAL A 30 4.17 -8.56 0.35
N ARG A 31 5.34 -9.06 0.77
CA ARG A 31 5.85 -10.37 0.34
C ARG A 31 4.90 -11.50 0.72
N ARG A 32 4.45 -11.54 1.97
CA ARG A 32 3.52 -12.57 2.46
C ARG A 32 2.19 -12.53 1.72
N ARG A 33 1.61 -11.35 1.53
CA ARG A 33 0.33 -11.20 0.83
C ARG A 33 0.43 -11.53 -0.66
N ALA A 34 1.53 -11.14 -1.30
CA ALA A 34 1.79 -11.52 -2.69
C ALA A 34 1.92 -13.05 -2.87
N MET A 35 2.57 -13.73 -1.93
CA MET A 35 2.66 -15.21 -1.98
C MET A 35 1.30 -15.89 -1.76
N LEU A 36 0.47 -15.36 -0.87
CA LEU A 36 -0.88 -15.88 -0.66
C LEU A 36 -1.76 -15.69 -1.90
N SER A 37 -1.70 -14.52 -2.53
CA SER A 37 -2.43 -14.24 -3.78
C SER A 37 -1.98 -15.17 -4.91
N ALA A 38 -0.69 -15.45 -5.04
CA ALA A 38 -0.17 -16.40 -6.02
C ALA A 38 -0.62 -17.85 -5.74
N GLY A 39 -0.69 -18.25 -4.46
CA GLY A 39 -1.15 -19.58 -4.06
C GLY A 39 -2.64 -19.80 -4.35
N VAL A 40 -3.48 -18.80 -4.14
CA VAL A 40 -4.92 -18.84 -4.46
C VAL A 40 -5.15 -18.88 -5.97
N ALA A 41 -4.37 -18.13 -6.75
CA ALA A 41 -4.46 -18.12 -8.21
C ALA A 41 -4.03 -19.44 -8.87
N ALA A 42 -3.30 -20.29 -8.15
CA ALA A 42 -2.90 -21.63 -8.64
C ALA A 42 -4.05 -22.67 -8.56
N VAL A 43 -5.12 -22.37 -7.83
CA VAL A 43 -6.31 -23.25 -7.73
C VAL A 43 -7.42 -22.64 -8.60
N PRO A 44 -7.82 -23.31 -9.70
CA PRO A 44 -8.87 -22.80 -10.58
C PRO A 44 -10.24 -22.95 -9.90
N ILE A 45 -10.63 -21.98 -9.09
CA ILE A 45 -11.99 -21.89 -8.54
C ILE A 45 -12.77 -20.89 -9.40
N PRO A 46 -13.78 -21.35 -10.18
CA PRO A 46 -14.58 -20.46 -11.00
C PRO A 46 -15.25 -19.37 -10.16
N GLY A 47 -15.01 -18.10 -10.46
CA GLY A 47 -15.66 -16.95 -9.82
C GLY A 47 -14.92 -16.25 -8.70
N LEU A 48 -13.72 -16.70 -8.31
CA LEU A 48 -12.89 -16.07 -7.26
C LEU A 48 -11.78 -15.15 -7.80
N ASP A 49 -11.69 -14.96 -9.11
CA ASP A 49 -10.48 -14.49 -9.76
C ASP A 49 -10.06 -13.06 -9.45
N VAL A 50 -10.67 -12.07 -10.08
CA VAL A 50 -10.13 -10.69 -10.08
C VAL A 50 -10.65 -9.86 -8.92
N VAL A 51 -11.85 -10.15 -8.44
CA VAL A 51 -12.53 -9.35 -7.39
C VAL A 51 -11.88 -9.56 -6.04
N SER A 52 -11.47 -10.79 -5.73
CA SER A 52 -10.79 -11.13 -4.49
C SER A 52 -9.40 -10.51 -4.42
N ASP A 53 -8.66 -10.52 -5.52
CA ASP A 53 -7.31 -9.96 -5.60
C ASP A 53 -7.30 -8.45 -5.41
N LEU A 54 -8.25 -7.72 -5.99
CA LEU A 54 -8.36 -6.27 -5.82
C LEU A 54 -8.73 -5.88 -4.39
N ARG A 55 -9.57 -6.66 -3.72
CA ARG A 55 -9.93 -6.42 -2.32
C ARG A 55 -8.73 -6.70 -1.41
N LEU A 56 -8.01 -7.78 -1.63
CA LEU A 56 -6.79 -8.12 -0.88
C LEU A 56 -5.72 -7.06 -1.08
N PHE A 57 -5.61 -6.52 -2.30
CA PHE A 57 -4.69 -5.42 -2.59
C PHE A 57 -5.10 -4.13 -1.88
N ALA A 58 -6.37 -3.77 -1.90
CA ALA A 58 -6.88 -2.59 -1.18
C ALA A 58 -6.59 -2.69 0.33
N LEU A 59 -6.83 -3.86 0.92
CA LEU A 59 -6.51 -4.12 2.33
C LEU A 59 -5.01 -4.03 2.61
N LEU A 60 -4.16 -4.50 1.70
CA LEU A 60 -2.71 -4.37 1.85
C LEU A 60 -2.27 -2.91 1.87
N ILE A 61 -2.77 -2.08 0.96
CA ILE A 61 -2.44 -0.66 0.89
C ILE A 61 -2.92 0.06 2.15
N ASP A 62 -4.11 -0.26 2.62
CA ASP A 62 -4.65 0.33 3.86
C ASP A 62 -3.82 -0.09 5.10
N ASP A 63 -3.45 -1.36 5.20
CA ASP A 63 -2.55 -1.85 6.27
C ASP A 63 -1.20 -1.12 6.25
N ILE A 64 -0.61 -0.87 5.06
CA ILE A 64 0.63 -0.11 4.94
C ILE A 64 0.43 1.33 5.40
N ASN A 65 -0.65 2.00 4.98
CA ASN A 65 -0.98 3.35 5.43
C ASN A 65 -1.10 3.40 6.96
N GLN A 66 -1.79 2.43 7.57
CA GLN A 66 -1.97 2.36 9.02
C GLN A 66 -0.64 2.17 9.76
N GLU A 67 0.25 1.31 9.28
CA GLU A 67 1.56 1.08 9.88
C GLU A 67 2.45 2.33 9.88
N PHE A 68 2.33 3.19 8.87
CA PHE A 68 3.04 4.46 8.80
C PHE A 68 2.30 5.64 9.47
N GLY A 69 1.10 5.43 10.02
CA GLY A 69 0.28 6.51 10.59
C GLY A 69 -0.28 7.45 9.51
N LEU A 70 -0.46 6.96 8.30
CA LEU A 70 -0.84 7.73 7.10
C LEU A 70 -2.19 7.30 6.52
N SER A 71 -3.03 6.57 7.26
CA SER A 71 -4.42 6.35 6.85
C SER A 71 -5.20 7.66 6.86
N GLU A 72 -6.32 7.73 6.16
CA GLU A 72 -7.18 8.91 6.12
C GLU A 72 -7.51 9.41 7.54
N GLN A 73 -7.96 8.51 8.40
CA GLN A 73 -8.32 8.84 9.79
C GLN A 73 -7.13 9.31 10.64
N GLN A 74 -5.94 8.80 10.39
CA GLN A 74 -4.73 9.20 11.11
C GLN A 74 -4.24 10.57 10.65
N ILE A 75 -4.24 10.83 9.34
CA ILE A 75 -3.87 12.13 8.79
C ILE A 75 -4.85 13.22 9.24
N ASP A 76 -6.14 12.93 9.29
CA ASP A 76 -7.16 13.89 9.74
C ASP A 76 -7.00 14.31 11.21
N ARG A 77 -6.33 13.51 12.02
CA ARG A 77 -6.00 13.84 13.41
C ARG A 77 -4.73 14.67 13.59
N LEU A 78 -3.92 14.79 12.54
CA LEU A 78 -2.75 15.66 12.57
C LEU A 78 -3.18 17.13 12.67
N GLN A 79 -2.31 17.95 13.27
CA GLN A 79 -2.48 19.39 13.21
C GLN A 79 -2.52 19.87 11.75
N PRO A 80 -3.27 20.94 11.43
CA PRO A 80 -3.48 21.40 10.04
C PRO A 80 -2.19 21.56 9.23
N LYS A 81 -1.14 22.09 9.84
CA LYS A 81 0.19 22.25 9.22
C LYS A 81 0.79 20.90 8.80
N PHE A 82 0.72 19.86 9.65
CA PHE A 82 1.29 18.55 9.34
C PHE A 82 0.42 17.76 8.35
N ARG A 83 -0.89 17.98 8.39
CA ARG A 83 -1.81 17.44 7.40
C ARG A 83 -1.47 17.97 6.00
N LEU A 84 -1.23 19.26 5.87
CA LEU A 84 -0.81 19.87 4.61
C LEU A 84 0.50 19.25 4.10
N ILE A 85 1.51 19.17 4.97
CA ILE A 85 2.81 18.55 4.64
C ILE A 85 2.63 17.10 4.18
N ALA A 86 1.78 16.32 4.86
CA ALA A 86 1.50 14.94 4.48
C ALA A 86 0.92 14.83 3.06
N TYR A 87 -0.04 15.68 2.72
CA TYR A 87 -0.66 15.68 1.39
C TYR A 87 0.28 16.19 0.30
N GLU A 88 1.04 17.25 0.56
CA GLU A 88 2.03 17.77 -0.39
C GLU A 88 3.14 16.74 -0.66
N ALA A 89 3.67 16.13 0.39
CA ALA A 89 4.66 15.07 0.26
C ALA A 89 4.09 13.85 -0.48
N ALA A 90 2.85 13.44 -0.20
CA ALA A 90 2.19 12.34 -0.90
C ALA A 90 2.07 12.62 -2.41
N ILE A 91 1.70 13.83 -2.80
CA ILE A 91 1.65 14.25 -4.21
C ILE A 91 3.05 14.20 -4.81
N GLY A 92 4.04 14.76 -4.13
CA GLY A 92 5.42 14.83 -4.60
C GLY A 92 6.08 13.46 -4.86
N VAL A 93 5.71 12.44 -4.09
CA VAL A 93 6.23 11.07 -4.26
C VAL A 93 5.33 10.17 -5.12
N GLY A 94 4.25 10.70 -5.67
CA GLY A 94 3.28 9.90 -6.44
C GLY A 94 2.46 8.94 -5.56
N GLY A 95 2.37 9.21 -4.27
CA GLY A 95 1.65 8.39 -3.28
C GLY A 95 0.14 8.62 -3.31
N MET A 96 -0.51 8.38 -4.44
CA MET A 96 -1.93 8.69 -4.68
C MET A 96 -2.92 8.02 -3.72
N LEU A 97 -2.49 6.97 -3.01
CA LEU A 97 -3.32 6.21 -2.07
C LEU A 97 -3.03 6.56 -0.60
N ILE A 98 -2.08 7.45 -0.34
CA ILE A 98 -1.76 7.92 1.01
C ILE A 98 -2.85 8.89 1.48
N GLY A 99 -3.37 8.69 2.68
CA GLY A 99 -4.40 9.54 3.27
C GLY A 99 -5.76 9.50 2.57
N LYS A 100 -6.05 8.44 1.85
CA LYS A 100 -7.32 8.20 1.19
C LYS A 100 -7.92 6.88 1.63
N LEU A 101 -9.25 6.83 1.65
CA LEU A 101 -9.95 5.56 1.80
C LEU A 101 -9.64 4.68 0.58
N VAL A 102 -8.95 3.58 0.82
CA VAL A 102 -8.53 2.66 -0.25
C VAL A 102 -9.69 1.72 -0.55
N THR A 103 -10.48 2.08 -1.55
CA THR A 103 -11.56 1.25 -2.05
C THR A 103 -11.14 0.46 -3.29
N ARG A 104 -11.91 -0.57 -3.63
CA ARG A 104 -11.73 -1.35 -4.86
C ARG A 104 -11.72 -0.45 -6.11
N GLU A 105 -12.58 0.55 -6.15
CA GLU A 105 -12.73 1.49 -7.27
C GLU A 105 -11.47 2.32 -7.46
N VAL A 106 -10.89 2.80 -6.37
CA VAL A 106 -9.63 3.57 -6.36
C VAL A 106 -8.47 2.71 -6.87
N VAL A 107 -8.39 1.45 -6.44
CA VAL A 107 -7.38 0.49 -6.91
C VAL A 107 -7.56 0.20 -8.40
N LEU A 108 -8.78 -0.03 -8.85
CA LEU A 108 -9.09 -0.23 -10.28
C LEU A 108 -8.69 0.97 -11.13
N GLN A 109 -8.95 2.17 -10.65
CA GLN A 109 -8.57 3.40 -11.34
C GLN A 109 -7.05 3.53 -11.45
N LEU A 110 -6.33 3.19 -10.38
CA LEU A 110 -4.86 3.18 -10.38
C LEU A 110 -4.31 2.18 -11.39
N LEU A 111 -4.81 0.94 -11.38
CA LEU A 111 -4.41 -0.10 -12.32
C LEU A 111 -4.70 0.28 -13.78
N ARG A 112 -5.80 0.97 -14.04
CA ARG A 112 -6.11 1.50 -15.38
C ARG A 112 -5.13 2.57 -15.82
N LYS A 113 -4.70 3.44 -14.91
CA LYS A 113 -3.73 4.53 -15.20
C LYS A 113 -2.31 4.03 -15.40
N THR A 114 -1.89 3.00 -14.67
CA THR A 114 -0.52 2.45 -14.73
C THR A 114 -0.24 1.57 -15.94
N GLY A 115 -1.16 1.48 -16.90
CA GLY A 115 -0.92 0.76 -18.16
C GLY A 115 -0.96 -0.77 -18.02
N PHE A 116 -1.54 -1.30 -16.94
CA PHE A 116 -1.70 -2.75 -16.73
C PHE A 116 -2.37 -3.45 -17.94
N LYS A 117 -3.19 -2.71 -18.71
CA LYS A 117 -3.74 -3.18 -19.99
C LYS A 117 -2.67 -3.55 -21.04
N ALA A 118 -1.54 -2.87 -21.06
CA ALA A 118 -0.48 -3.14 -22.02
C ALA A 118 0.26 -4.46 -21.68
N ALA A 119 0.55 -4.70 -20.40
CA ALA A 119 1.16 -5.92 -19.93
C ALA A 119 0.24 -7.14 -20.12
N ALA A 120 -1.05 -7.01 -19.83
CA ALA A 120 -2.03 -8.07 -20.03
C ALA A 120 -2.24 -8.42 -21.52
N ARG A 121 -2.15 -7.46 -22.44
CA ARG A 121 -2.26 -7.70 -23.89
C ARG A 121 -1.04 -8.43 -24.46
N GLN A 122 0.16 -8.21 -23.93
CA GLN A 122 1.35 -8.93 -24.37
C GLN A 122 1.38 -10.37 -23.83
N ALA A 123 0.90 -10.59 -22.60
CA ALA A 123 0.81 -11.93 -22.02
C ALA A 123 -0.22 -12.82 -22.71
N GLY A 124 -1.31 -12.26 -23.25
CA GLY A 124 -2.38 -13.00 -23.95
C GLY A 124 -1.97 -13.62 -25.30
N LYS A 125 -0.77 -13.33 -25.79
CA LYS A 125 -0.23 -13.92 -27.06
C LYS A 125 0.60 -15.18 -26.86
N LEU A 126 0.83 -15.60 -25.63
CA LEU A 126 1.60 -16.79 -25.30
C LEU A 126 0.66 -17.90 -24.80
N VAL A 127 0.48 -18.89 -25.67
CA VAL A 127 -0.06 -20.27 -25.52
C VAL A 127 -1.03 -20.57 -24.35
N PRO A 128 -2.21 -21.21 -24.59
CA PRO A 128 -3.33 -21.30 -23.63
C PRO A 128 -3.06 -21.99 -22.29
N LEU A 129 -2.11 -22.89 -22.19
CA LEU A 129 -1.77 -23.59 -20.92
C LEU A 129 -0.62 -22.93 -20.14
N ALA A 130 0.29 -22.25 -20.82
CA ALA A 130 1.27 -21.37 -20.19
C ALA A 130 0.64 -20.04 -19.74
N GLY A 131 -0.52 -19.66 -20.26
CA GLY A 131 -1.21 -18.41 -19.98
C GLY A 131 -1.69 -18.28 -18.53
N GLN A 132 -2.13 -19.35 -17.88
CA GLN A 132 -2.58 -19.30 -16.49
C GLN A 132 -1.42 -19.11 -15.51
N LEU A 133 -0.32 -19.83 -15.68
CA LEU A 133 0.89 -19.65 -14.86
C LEU A 133 1.57 -18.31 -15.15
N ALA A 134 1.55 -17.85 -16.39
CA ALA A 134 2.06 -16.55 -16.77
C ALA A 134 1.19 -15.41 -16.20
N SER A 135 -0.13 -15.56 -16.17
CA SER A 135 -1.05 -14.57 -15.59
C SER A 135 -0.89 -14.46 -14.08
N ALA A 136 -0.75 -15.59 -13.38
CA ALA A 136 -0.50 -15.63 -11.94
C ALA A 136 0.84 -14.98 -11.58
N SER A 137 1.89 -15.27 -12.34
CA SER A 137 3.21 -14.66 -12.12
C SER A 137 3.22 -13.16 -12.41
N ILE A 138 2.58 -12.70 -13.47
CA ILE A 138 2.46 -11.27 -13.79
C ILE A 138 1.67 -10.55 -12.70
N GLY A 139 0.56 -11.11 -12.23
CA GLY A 139 -0.23 -10.57 -11.13
C GLY A 139 0.59 -10.47 -9.85
N PHE A 140 1.34 -11.51 -9.50
CA PHE A 140 2.24 -11.55 -8.35
C PHE A 140 3.32 -10.46 -8.42
N PHE A 141 4.01 -10.35 -9.56
CA PHE A 141 5.06 -9.34 -9.72
C PHE A 141 4.50 -7.92 -9.69
N ALA A 142 3.36 -7.66 -10.33
CA ALA A 142 2.72 -6.36 -10.32
C ALA A 142 2.24 -5.98 -8.90
N PHE A 143 1.59 -6.90 -8.19
CA PHE A 143 1.15 -6.73 -6.82
C PHE A 143 2.32 -6.39 -5.89
N ARG A 144 3.41 -7.14 -5.98
CA ARG A 144 4.62 -6.93 -5.20
C ARG A 144 5.28 -5.59 -5.54
N GLN A 145 5.40 -5.26 -6.82
CA GLN A 145 6.04 -4.04 -7.28
C GLN A 145 5.27 -2.79 -6.79
N ILE A 146 3.95 -2.77 -6.97
CA ILE A 146 3.12 -1.64 -6.53
C ILE A 146 3.13 -1.54 -5.00
N GLY A 147 3.04 -2.67 -4.31
CA GLY A 147 3.14 -2.70 -2.84
C GLY A 147 4.46 -2.11 -2.33
N TYR A 148 5.58 -2.48 -2.93
CA TYR A 148 6.88 -1.93 -2.54
C TYR A 148 7.00 -0.43 -2.86
N GLN A 149 6.54 0.01 -4.03
CA GLN A 149 6.51 1.43 -4.37
C GLN A 149 5.68 2.23 -3.37
N HIS A 150 4.56 1.69 -2.92
CA HIS A 150 3.71 2.34 -1.92
C HIS A 150 4.40 2.40 -0.54
N VAL A 151 5.08 1.34 -0.10
CA VAL A 151 5.90 1.35 1.12
C VAL A 151 6.96 2.45 1.07
N GLU A 152 7.66 2.60 -0.07
CA GLU A 152 8.68 3.63 -0.23
C GLU A 152 8.06 5.04 -0.22
N ALA A 153 6.90 5.22 -0.84
CA ALA A 153 6.17 6.49 -0.81
C ALA A 153 5.75 6.86 0.62
N CYS A 154 5.17 5.92 1.38
CA CYS A 154 4.83 6.14 2.79
C CYS A 154 6.05 6.47 3.65
N ALA A 155 7.16 5.79 3.44
CA ALA A 155 8.40 6.05 4.17
C ALA A 155 8.94 7.49 3.92
N ARG A 156 8.85 7.98 2.69
CA ARG A 156 9.24 9.36 2.34
C ARG A 156 8.31 10.39 2.99
N VAL A 157 6.99 10.17 2.94
CA VAL A 157 6.02 11.08 3.60
C VAL A 157 6.24 11.11 5.11
N ALA A 158 6.46 9.95 5.74
CA ALA A 158 6.78 9.89 7.17
C ALA A 158 8.07 10.64 7.49
N GLN A 159 9.10 10.55 6.64
CA GLN A 159 10.36 11.27 6.82
C GLN A 159 10.16 12.79 6.73
N GLU A 160 9.36 13.28 5.81
CA GLU A 160 9.02 14.71 5.71
C GLU A 160 8.31 15.21 6.97
N LEU A 161 7.37 14.43 7.50
CA LEU A 161 6.66 14.77 8.74
C LEU A 161 7.58 14.80 9.96
N VAL A 162 8.51 13.86 10.06
CA VAL A 162 9.52 13.84 11.14
C VAL A 162 10.44 15.04 11.02
N THR A 163 10.91 15.36 9.82
CA THR A 163 11.74 16.52 9.55
C THR A 163 11.02 17.83 9.89
N ALA A 164 9.73 17.91 9.59
CA ALA A 164 8.87 19.04 9.95
C ALA A 164 8.59 19.14 11.46
N GLY A 165 8.99 18.14 12.25
CA GLY A 165 8.86 18.14 13.71
C GLY A 165 7.49 17.72 14.23
N VAL A 166 6.82 16.76 13.56
CA VAL A 166 5.51 16.24 13.96
C VAL A 166 5.45 15.76 15.40
N HIS A 167 6.58 15.32 15.96
CA HIS A 167 6.71 14.85 17.36
C HIS A 167 7.29 15.91 18.32
N ARG A 168 7.62 17.10 17.84
CA ARG A 168 8.10 18.16 18.72
C ARG A 168 6.94 18.73 19.50
N PRO A 169 7.03 18.86 20.85
CA PRO A 169 6.03 19.54 21.64
C PRO A 169 5.88 20.97 21.12
N ALA A 170 4.67 21.48 21.15
CA ALA A 170 4.35 22.83 20.66
C ALA A 170 4.95 23.98 21.50
N TYR A 171 5.78 23.64 22.47
CA TYR A 171 6.42 24.59 23.38
C TYR A 171 7.90 24.77 23.02
N SER A 172 8.19 25.75 22.29
CA SER A 172 9.47 26.48 22.27
C SER A 172 9.22 27.91 21.83
#